data_1e4a5541dbd6721b2da4567be44fbe06
#
_entry.id   1e4a5541dbd6721b2da4567be44fbe06
#
_cell.length_a   1.000
_cell.length_b   1.000
_cell.length_c   1.000
_cell.angle_alpha   90.00
_cell.angle_beta   90.00
_cell.angle_gamma   90.00
#
_symmetry.space_group_name_H-M   'P 1'
#
loop_
_entity.id
_entity.type
_entity.pdbx_description
1 polymer ?
#
loop_
_entity_poly.entity_id
_entity_poly.type
_entity_poly.pdbx_seq_one_letter_code
_entity_poly.pdbx_strand_id
1 'polypeptide(L)'
;IYYIFINGGNGSVAAGYRLSENLKKVGYACRLIVIPKTVDNDIAIVDHAPGFPSAARHTVITISELVHDMYTYDTDLIMAVEVMGRNTGYLAAAAAAAGKTGMGSGFDLCT
;
A
#
# COMPACT_ATOMS: atom_id res chain seq x y z
N ILE A 1 -16.17 -29.09 -1.49
CA ILE A 1 -15.57 -27.86 -0.91
C ILE A 1 -16.69 -26.84 -0.78
N TYR A 2 -16.93 -26.36 0.44
CA TYR A 2 -18.04 -25.44 0.73
C TYR A 2 -17.60 -23.99 0.83
N TYR A 3 -16.32 -23.73 1.09
CA TYR A 3 -15.77 -22.42 1.26
C TYR A 3 -14.43 -22.28 0.53
N ILE A 4 -14.24 -21.15 -0.15
CA ILE A 4 -12.97 -20.75 -0.75
C ILE A 4 -12.62 -19.37 -0.17
N PHE A 5 -11.42 -19.24 0.40
CA PHE A 5 -10.89 -17.98 0.87
C PHE A 5 -9.81 -17.49 -0.10
N ILE A 6 -9.94 -16.24 -0.55
CA ILE A 6 -8.97 -15.58 -1.42
C ILE A 6 -8.42 -14.36 -0.68
N ASN A 7 -7.12 -14.33 -0.44
CA ASN A 7 -6.44 -13.21 0.20
C ASN A 7 -5.63 -12.44 -0.86
N GLY A 8 -5.77 -11.12 -0.92
CA GLY A 8 -4.98 -10.30 -1.82
C GLY A 8 -5.55 -8.91 -2.07
N GLY A 9 -4.91 -8.17 -2.98
CA GLY A 9 -5.30 -6.82 -3.37
C GLY A 9 -6.41 -6.80 -4.43
N ASN A 10 -6.59 -5.65 -5.08
CA ASN A 10 -7.68 -5.40 -6.05
C ASN A 10 -7.76 -6.47 -7.15
N GLY A 11 -6.63 -6.94 -7.68
CA GLY A 11 -6.62 -8.02 -8.66
C GLY A 11 -7.21 -9.32 -8.14
N SER A 12 -6.93 -9.67 -6.89
CA SER A 12 -7.48 -10.86 -6.22
C SER A 12 -8.97 -10.70 -5.94
N VAL A 13 -9.42 -9.51 -5.55
CA VAL A 13 -10.84 -9.18 -5.38
C VAL A 13 -11.59 -9.36 -6.70
N ALA A 14 -11.07 -8.81 -7.79
CA ALA A 14 -11.67 -8.94 -9.11
C ALA A 14 -11.70 -10.41 -9.60
N ALA A 15 -10.63 -11.17 -9.37
CA ALA A 15 -10.58 -12.58 -9.69
C ALA A 15 -11.59 -13.39 -8.87
N GLY A 16 -11.70 -13.10 -7.57
CA GLY A 16 -12.69 -13.70 -6.68
C GLY A 16 -14.12 -13.45 -7.15
N TYR A 17 -14.44 -12.22 -7.54
CA TYR A 17 -15.73 -11.88 -8.10
C TYR A 17 -16.05 -12.71 -9.36
N ARG A 18 -15.13 -12.76 -10.33
CA ARG A 18 -15.30 -13.55 -11.56
C ARG A 18 -15.48 -15.04 -11.28
N LEU A 19 -14.71 -15.57 -10.33
CA LEU A 19 -14.83 -16.97 -9.91
C LEU A 19 -16.19 -17.24 -9.29
N SER A 20 -16.68 -16.35 -8.42
CA SER A 20 -18.02 -16.46 -7.81
C SER A 20 -19.13 -16.53 -8.87
N GLU A 21 -19.08 -15.65 -9.87
CA GLU A 21 -20.05 -15.64 -10.96
C GLU A 21 -20.00 -16.95 -11.79
N ASN A 22 -18.81 -17.47 -12.06
CA ASN A 22 -18.65 -18.72 -12.80
C ASN A 22 -19.16 -19.93 -11.98
N LEU A 23 -18.88 -19.96 -10.69
CA LEU A 23 -19.41 -21.03 -9.81
C LEU A 23 -20.93 -21.02 -9.75
N LYS A 24 -21.56 -19.84 -9.70
CA LYS A 24 -23.02 -19.72 -9.78
C LYS A 24 -23.57 -20.26 -11.12
N LYS A 25 -22.93 -19.92 -12.24
CA LYS A 25 -23.36 -20.36 -13.58
C LYS A 25 -23.35 -21.88 -13.75
N VAL A 26 -22.37 -22.56 -13.14
CA VAL A 26 -22.26 -24.03 -13.20
C VAL A 26 -23.03 -24.74 -12.07
N GLY A 27 -23.76 -23.97 -11.25
CA GLY A 27 -24.57 -24.56 -10.15
C GLY A 27 -23.73 -25.16 -9.02
N TYR A 28 -22.47 -24.78 -8.89
CA TYR A 28 -21.58 -25.32 -7.85
C TYR A 28 -21.82 -24.62 -6.52
N ALA A 29 -22.31 -25.35 -5.53
CA ALA A 29 -22.62 -24.83 -4.19
C ALA A 29 -21.32 -24.57 -3.39
N CYS A 30 -20.72 -23.39 -3.59
CA CYS A 30 -19.52 -22.95 -2.87
C CYS A 30 -19.68 -21.48 -2.46
N ARG A 31 -19.25 -21.16 -1.24
CA ARG A 31 -19.15 -19.78 -0.76
C ARG A 31 -17.72 -19.29 -0.93
N LEU A 32 -17.58 -18.17 -1.65
CA LEU A 32 -16.30 -17.52 -1.84
C LEU A 32 -16.23 -16.28 -0.96
N ILE A 33 -15.15 -16.19 -0.17
CA ILE A 33 -14.88 -15.09 0.75
C ILE A 33 -13.55 -14.47 0.35
N VAL A 34 -13.56 -13.18 0.04
CA VAL A 34 -12.36 -12.42 -0.28
C VAL A 34 -11.91 -11.66 0.94
N ILE A 35 -10.63 -11.81 1.30
CA ILE A 35 -9.97 -11.09 2.39
C ILE A 35 -9.05 -10.06 1.74
N PRO A 36 -9.42 -8.77 1.73
CA PRO A 36 -8.61 -7.75 1.10
C PRO A 36 -7.30 -7.54 1.86
N LYS A 37 -6.19 -7.44 1.13
CA LYS A 37 -4.86 -7.17 1.66
C LYS A 37 -4.06 -6.41 0.60
N THR A 38 -3.61 -5.19 0.92
CA THR A 38 -2.75 -4.39 0.04
C THR A 38 -2.01 -3.33 0.84
N VAL A 39 -0.77 -3.04 0.45
CA VAL A 39 0.01 -1.93 0.99
C VAL A 39 -0.39 -0.60 0.33
N ASP A 40 -1.04 -0.64 -0.82
CA ASP A 40 -1.46 0.55 -1.58
C ASP A 40 -2.63 1.28 -0.93
N ASN A 41 -3.35 0.60 -0.03
CA ASN A 41 -4.57 1.10 0.63
C ASN A 41 -5.65 1.57 -0.37
N ASP A 42 -5.75 0.89 -1.50
CA ASP A 42 -6.58 1.27 -2.64
C ASP A 42 -7.92 0.50 -2.72
N ILE A 43 -8.35 -0.10 -1.62
CA ILE A 43 -9.62 -0.83 -1.54
C ILE A 43 -10.71 0.09 -1.02
N ALA A 44 -11.73 0.32 -1.85
CA ALA A 44 -12.88 1.13 -1.48
C ALA A 44 -13.56 0.63 -0.18
N ILE A 45 -14.08 1.56 0.61
CA ILE A 45 -14.77 1.30 1.89
C ILE A 45 -13.91 0.73 3.03
N VAL A 46 -12.61 0.60 2.84
CA VAL A 46 -11.68 0.18 3.88
C VAL A 46 -10.80 1.36 4.24
N ASP A 47 -10.79 1.79 5.50
CA ASP A 47 -9.95 2.90 5.95
C ASP A 47 -8.46 2.52 5.91
N HIS A 48 -8.14 1.35 6.44
CA HIS A 48 -6.79 0.81 6.45
C HIS A 48 -6.79 -0.66 5.99
N ALA A 49 -6.33 -0.91 4.78
CA ALA A 49 -6.14 -2.27 4.31
C ALA A 49 -5.03 -2.98 5.09
N PRO A 50 -5.19 -4.25 5.45
CA PRO A 50 -4.12 -5.05 6.05
C PRO A 50 -2.84 -4.99 5.22
N GLY A 51 -1.73 -4.66 5.85
CA GLY A 51 -0.44 -4.42 5.21
C GLY A 51 -0.06 -2.96 5.04
N PHE A 52 -1.00 -2.05 4.82
CA PHE A 52 -0.74 -0.62 4.67
C PHE A 52 -0.06 0.02 5.89
N PRO A 53 -0.55 -0.12 7.13
CA PRO A 53 0.10 0.51 8.28
C PRO A 53 1.53 0.03 8.52
N SER A 54 1.80 -1.25 8.28
CA SER A 54 3.14 -1.81 8.40
C SER A 54 4.08 -1.28 7.30
N ALA A 55 3.60 -1.18 6.07
CA ALA A 55 4.33 -0.61 4.95
C ALA A 55 4.60 0.88 5.17
N ALA A 56 3.61 1.65 5.61
CA ALA A 56 3.75 3.06 5.92
C ALA A 56 4.82 3.29 7.00
N ARG A 57 4.78 2.52 8.08
CA ARG A 57 5.80 2.59 9.14
C ARG A 57 7.19 2.27 8.61
N HIS A 58 7.33 1.22 7.82
CA HIS A 58 8.62 0.84 7.23
C HIS A 58 9.15 1.94 6.32
N THR A 59 8.32 2.49 5.45
CA THR A 59 8.69 3.59 4.55
C THR A 59 9.17 4.82 5.33
N VAL A 60 8.45 5.21 6.39
CA VAL A 60 8.84 6.32 7.26
C VAL A 60 10.21 6.10 7.88
N ILE A 61 10.47 4.93 8.45
CA ILE A 61 11.76 4.60 9.08
C ILE A 61 12.88 4.66 8.02
N THR A 62 12.69 4.00 6.89
CA THR A 62 13.69 3.98 5.81
C THR A 62 14.00 5.37 5.29
N ILE A 63 12.99 6.21 5.09
CA ILE A 63 13.21 7.60 4.65
C ILE A 63 13.95 8.40 5.70
N SER A 64 13.62 8.22 6.99
CA SER A 64 14.38 8.86 8.07
C SER A 64 15.86 8.48 8.06
N GLU A 65 16.16 7.22 7.83
CA GLU A 65 17.55 6.73 7.73
C GLU A 65 18.26 7.35 6.52
N LEU A 66 17.61 7.37 5.35
CA LEU A 66 18.15 7.98 4.13
C LEU A 66 18.43 9.48 4.29
N VAL A 67 17.57 10.21 4.97
CA VAL A 67 17.78 11.63 5.21
C VAL A 67 18.95 11.87 6.18
N HIS A 68 19.10 11.05 7.22
CA HIS A 68 20.28 11.15 8.08
C HIS A 68 21.57 10.88 7.29
N ASP A 69 21.55 9.93 6.37
CA ASP A 69 22.69 9.67 5.48
C ASP A 69 23.01 10.88 4.59
N MET A 70 21.99 11.55 4.03
CA MET A 70 22.18 12.77 3.24
C MET A 70 22.92 13.88 4.02
N TYR A 71 22.69 14.03 5.31
CA TYR A 71 23.36 15.05 6.14
C TYR A 71 24.85 14.77 6.36
N THR A 72 25.35 13.61 5.98
CA THR A 72 26.79 13.30 6.09
C THR A 72 27.61 13.88 4.93
N TYR A 73 26.97 14.36 3.88
CA TYR A 73 27.63 14.92 2.71
C TYR A 73 27.74 16.45 2.81
N ASP A 74 28.87 17.02 2.41
CA ASP A 74 29.13 18.46 2.37
C ASP A 74 28.59 19.15 1.09
N THR A 75 27.71 18.49 0.36
CA THR A 75 27.16 18.99 -0.90
C THR A 75 25.64 18.93 -0.87
N ASP A 76 25.00 19.85 -1.61
CA ASP A 76 23.56 19.79 -1.82
C ASP A 76 23.20 18.50 -2.57
N LEU A 77 22.30 17.71 -1.98
CA LEU A 77 21.83 16.46 -2.53
C LEU A 77 20.32 16.49 -2.73
N ILE A 78 19.86 15.89 -3.82
CA ILE A 78 18.47 15.59 -4.06
C ILE A 78 18.31 14.07 -4.05
N MET A 79 17.45 13.55 -3.19
CA MET A 79 17.13 12.13 -3.14
C MET A 79 15.69 11.92 -3.58
N ALA A 80 15.49 11.07 -4.60
CA ALA A 80 14.18 10.63 -5.04
C ALA A 80 13.93 9.22 -4.53
N VAL A 81 12.82 9.02 -3.83
CA VAL A 81 12.42 7.71 -3.28
C VAL A 81 11.09 7.31 -3.89
N GLU A 82 11.09 6.21 -4.64
CA GLU A 82 9.87 5.62 -5.16
C GLU A 82 9.28 4.64 -4.16
N VAL A 83 7.98 4.75 -3.92
CA VAL A 83 7.20 3.84 -3.07
C VAL A 83 6.06 3.22 -3.86
N MET A 84 5.53 2.09 -3.38
CA MET A 84 4.39 1.42 -4.00
C MET A 84 3.12 2.28 -3.89
N GLY A 85 2.20 2.08 -4.84
CA GLY A 85 0.92 2.78 -4.89
C GLY A 85 0.60 3.28 -6.29
N ARG A 86 0.44 2.36 -7.25
CA ARG A 86 0.20 2.68 -8.67
C ARG A 86 -0.92 3.69 -8.93
N ASN A 87 -2.00 3.63 -8.17
CA ASN A 87 -3.19 4.47 -8.35
C ASN A 87 -3.52 5.28 -7.09
N THR A 88 -2.65 5.26 -6.09
CA THR A 88 -2.88 5.91 -4.80
C THR A 88 -1.56 6.41 -4.22
N GLY A 89 -1.60 7.55 -3.56
CA GLY A 89 -0.44 8.18 -2.93
C GLY A 89 -0.33 7.97 -1.41
N TYR A 90 -1.03 7.01 -0.82
CA TYR A 90 -1.09 6.87 0.64
C TYR A 90 0.27 6.61 1.29
N LEU A 91 1.12 5.73 0.70
CA LEU A 91 2.46 5.49 1.22
C LEU A 91 3.37 6.71 1.09
N ALA A 92 3.31 7.40 -0.05
CA ALA A 92 4.07 8.63 -0.28
C ALA A 92 3.61 9.73 0.70
N ALA A 93 2.30 9.89 0.90
CA ALA A 93 1.75 10.85 1.85
C ALA A 93 2.18 10.55 3.30
N ALA A 94 2.17 9.28 3.71
CA ALA A 94 2.65 8.85 5.03
C ALA A 94 4.13 9.19 5.23
N ALA A 95 4.96 8.94 4.21
CA ALA A 95 6.37 9.28 4.19
C ALA A 95 6.61 10.78 4.34
N ALA A 96 5.91 11.59 3.54
CA ALA A 96 6.04 13.05 3.59
C ALA A 96 5.53 13.67 4.90
N ALA A 97 4.43 13.13 5.46
CA ALA A 97 3.92 13.58 6.77
C ALA A 97 4.94 13.35 7.90
N ALA A 98 5.63 12.22 7.88
CA ALA A 98 6.67 11.92 8.87
C ALA A 98 7.92 12.78 8.68
N GLY A 99 8.31 13.05 7.45
CA GLY A 99 9.45 13.93 7.13
C GLY A 99 9.25 15.35 7.67
N LYS A 100 8.03 15.87 7.66
CA LYS A 100 7.71 17.22 8.17
C LYS A 100 7.79 17.34 9.70
N THR A 101 7.61 16.25 10.43
CA THR A 101 7.60 16.29 11.91
C THR A 101 8.98 16.23 12.54
N GLY A 102 10.02 15.85 11.79
CA GLY A 102 11.36 15.63 12.35
C GLY A 102 12.50 16.33 11.63
N MET A 103 12.34 16.89 10.45
CA MET A 103 13.46 17.15 9.56
C MET A 103 13.39 18.42 8.70
N GLY A 104 12.78 19.47 9.16
CA GLY A 104 12.81 20.76 8.43
C GLY A 104 12.05 20.78 7.10
N SER A 105 12.11 21.90 6.38
CA SER A 105 11.23 22.28 5.26
C SER A 105 11.57 21.67 3.88
N GLY A 106 12.31 20.58 3.80
CA GLY A 106 12.85 20.08 2.53
C GLY A 106 12.17 18.86 1.91
N PHE A 107 10.95 18.51 2.33
CA PHE A 107 10.26 17.33 1.83
C PHE A 107 9.10 17.72 0.90
N ASP A 108 9.25 17.46 -0.39
CA ASP A 108 8.20 17.66 -1.39
C ASP A 108 7.65 16.32 -1.89
N LEU A 109 6.33 16.25 -2.01
CA LEU A 109 5.60 15.12 -2.54
C LEU A 109 5.40 15.32 -4.04
N CYS A 110 5.99 14.46 -4.87
CA CYS A 110 5.63 14.32 -6.26
C CYS A 110 4.62 13.16 -6.41
N THR A 111 3.38 13.47 -6.73
CA THR A 111 2.31 12.49 -7.03
C THR A 111 2.03 12.48 -8.52
#